data_7c485a84f93ce034e55fa79f9bfb332f
#
_entry.id   7c485a84f93ce034e55fa79f9bfb332f
#
_cell.length_a   1.000
_cell.length_b   1.000
_cell.length_c   1.000
_cell.angle_alpha   90.00
_cell.angle_beta   90.00
_cell.angle_gamma   90.00
#
_symmetry.space_group_name_H-M   'P 1'
#
loop_
_entity.id
_entity.type
_entity.pdbx_description
1 polymer ?
#
loop_
_entity_poly.entity_id
_entity_poly.type
_entity_poly.pdbx_seq_one_letter_code
_entity_poly.pdbx_strand_id
1 'polypeptide(L)'
;VWAVYRSIKKDKEKMQGADSQDYLFGKGEPWYIIGAAIFAANIGSEHLVGLAGTGAKDGVGMAHWEMQGWMILILGWLFVPFYQLLNNKMGKIITMPDFLKFRYTQRTGSWLSIITLIAYVLTKVSVTACTGGIFFEYLLGLPFWYGAIGLIVITAIFTVFGGMKGVMTLSAIQTPILIIGSFLVLFLGLNMLGDGSITEGWSQMMTVCLSLIHISEP
;
A
#
# COMPACT_ATOMS: atom_id res chain seq x y z
N VAL A 1 17.84 -6.77 -0.49
CA VAL A 1 18.38 -7.85 0.36
C VAL A 1 19.46 -7.31 1.29
N TRP A 2 20.52 -6.64 0.77
CA TRP A 2 21.63 -6.16 1.60
C TRP A 2 21.22 -5.08 2.61
N ALA A 3 20.41 -4.08 2.19
CA ALA A 3 19.92 -3.02 3.07
C ALA A 3 19.05 -3.57 4.21
N VAL A 4 18.22 -4.55 3.91
CA VAL A 4 17.37 -5.24 4.89
C VAL A 4 18.21 -6.08 5.85
N TYR A 5 19.19 -6.83 5.35
CA TYR A 5 20.12 -7.60 6.18
C TYR A 5 20.89 -6.69 7.16
N ARG A 6 21.34 -5.53 6.68
CA ARG A 6 22.06 -4.54 7.51
C ARG A 6 21.15 -3.90 8.56
N SER A 7 19.88 -3.63 8.22
CA SER A 7 18.87 -3.15 9.16
C SER A 7 18.59 -4.19 10.25
N ILE A 8 18.35 -5.44 9.87
CA ILE A 8 18.11 -6.55 10.80
C ILE A 8 19.32 -6.77 11.74
N LYS A 9 20.56 -6.70 11.22
CA LYS A 9 21.76 -6.87 12.03
C LYS A 9 21.92 -5.73 13.05
N LYS A 10 21.68 -4.48 12.62
CA LYS A 10 21.76 -3.30 13.52
C LYS A 10 20.68 -3.32 14.60
N ASP A 11 19.51 -3.88 14.27
CA ASP A 11 18.39 -4.00 15.20
C ASP A 11 18.61 -5.13 16.21
N LYS A 12 19.22 -6.25 15.82
CA LYS A 12 19.60 -7.32 16.77
C LYS A 12 20.56 -6.83 17.87
N GLU A 13 21.44 -5.90 17.55
CA GLU A 13 22.36 -5.30 18.53
C GLU A 13 21.62 -4.33 19.49
N LYS A 14 20.52 -3.71 19.04
CA LYS A 14 19.68 -2.83 19.87
C LYS A 14 18.59 -3.59 20.65
N MET A 15 18.27 -4.81 20.24
CA MET A 15 17.16 -5.60 20.81
C MET A 15 17.45 -6.20 22.18
N GLN A 16 18.66 -6.14 22.72
CA GLN A 16 18.96 -6.65 24.07
C GLN A 16 18.26 -5.90 25.21
N GLY A 17 17.43 -4.88 24.91
CA GLY A 17 16.66 -4.13 25.88
C GLY A 17 15.35 -3.50 25.38
N ALA A 18 14.96 -3.74 24.11
CA ALA A 18 13.74 -3.15 23.55
C ALA A 18 12.53 -4.08 23.75
N ASP A 19 11.40 -3.50 24.14
CA ASP A 19 10.13 -4.22 24.24
C ASP A 19 9.75 -4.79 22.85
N SER A 20 9.26 -6.02 22.81
CA SER A 20 8.81 -6.69 21.58
C SER A 20 7.78 -5.87 20.78
N GLN A 21 7.05 -4.99 21.46
CA GLN A 21 6.10 -4.05 20.84
C GLN A 21 6.81 -2.97 20.01
N ASP A 22 7.93 -2.44 20.46
CA ASP A 22 8.71 -1.42 19.72
C ASP A 22 9.26 -1.97 18.41
N TYR A 23 9.60 -3.27 18.38
CA TYR A 23 10.02 -3.97 17.17
C TYR A 23 8.86 -4.16 16.17
N LEU A 24 7.71 -4.58 16.65
CA LEU A 24 6.56 -4.85 15.80
C LEU A 24 5.96 -3.58 15.17
N PHE A 25 6.02 -2.44 15.87
CA PHE A 25 5.36 -1.21 15.44
C PHE A 25 6.31 -0.14 14.89
N GLY A 26 7.62 -0.45 14.74
CA GLY A 26 8.58 0.47 14.13
C GLY A 26 8.78 1.78 14.91
N LYS A 27 8.57 1.77 16.22
CA LYS A 27 8.71 2.95 17.07
C LYS A 27 10.13 3.53 16.99
N GLY A 28 10.21 4.85 16.82
CA GLY A 28 11.49 5.56 16.69
C GLY A 28 11.98 5.75 15.25
N GLU A 29 11.21 5.33 14.24
CA GLU A 29 11.53 5.64 12.86
C GLU A 29 11.15 7.09 12.51
N PRO A 30 11.95 7.77 11.66
CA PRO A 30 11.67 9.14 11.26
C PRO A 30 10.39 9.23 10.39
N TRP A 31 9.73 10.39 10.44
CA TRP A 31 8.44 10.62 9.79
C TRP A 31 8.43 10.30 8.29
N TYR A 32 9.52 10.52 7.57
CA TYR A 32 9.61 10.25 6.14
C TYR A 32 9.66 8.75 5.82
N ILE A 33 10.23 7.92 6.69
CA ILE A 33 10.19 6.44 6.56
C ILE A 33 8.77 5.94 6.83
N ILE A 34 8.11 6.48 7.85
CA ILE A 34 6.71 6.15 8.16
C ILE A 34 5.80 6.57 7.01
N GLY A 35 5.96 7.79 6.49
CA GLY A 35 5.21 8.29 5.33
C GLY A 35 5.42 7.43 4.08
N ALA A 36 6.66 7.07 3.78
CA ALA A 36 6.98 6.17 2.66
C ALA A 36 6.36 4.77 2.85
N ALA A 37 6.37 4.24 4.07
CA ALA A 37 5.76 2.95 4.36
C ALA A 37 4.24 2.97 4.19
N ILE A 38 3.57 4.02 4.65
CA ILE A 38 2.12 4.21 4.46
C ILE A 38 1.80 4.36 2.97
N PHE A 39 2.58 5.15 2.23
CA PHE A 39 2.41 5.33 0.80
C PHE A 39 2.56 3.98 0.05
N ALA A 40 3.66 3.26 0.27
CA ALA A 40 3.91 1.97 -0.38
C ALA A 40 2.91 0.88 0.02
N ALA A 41 2.34 0.94 1.24
CA ALA A 41 1.31 0.00 1.68
C ALA A 41 -0.06 0.26 1.04
N ASN A 42 -0.33 1.49 0.64
CA ASN A 42 -1.60 1.87 0.01
C ASN A 42 -1.54 1.83 -1.52
N ILE A 43 -0.42 2.22 -2.13
CA ILE A 43 -0.27 2.23 -3.58
C ILE A 43 0.43 0.95 -4.02
N GLY A 44 -0.35 0.00 -4.50
CA GLY A 44 0.10 -1.29 -4.99
C GLY A 44 -0.22 -1.50 -6.47
N SER A 45 -0.02 -2.72 -6.91
CA SER A 45 -0.34 -3.16 -8.27
C SER A 45 -1.84 -3.02 -8.61
N GLU A 46 -2.72 -3.05 -7.60
CA GLU A 46 -4.14 -2.80 -7.76
C GLU A 46 -4.43 -1.39 -8.29
N HIS A 47 -3.64 -0.39 -7.95
CA HIS A 47 -3.80 0.97 -8.45
C HIS A 47 -3.27 1.12 -9.88
N LEU A 48 -2.09 0.54 -10.15
CA LEU A 48 -1.45 0.66 -11.46
C LEU A 48 -2.15 -0.17 -12.55
N VAL A 49 -2.63 -1.36 -12.21
CA VAL A 49 -3.28 -2.27 -13.18
C VAL A 49 -4.79 -2.24 -13.04
N GLY A 50 -5.31 -2.33 -11.82
CA GLY A 50 -6.75 -2.37 -11.55
C GLY A 50 -7.44 -1.04 -11.84
N LEU A 51 -7.11 0.00 -11.08
CA LEU A 51 -7.76 1.32 -11.22
C LEU A 51 -7.45 1.99 -12.55
N ALA A 52 -6.18 1.94 -13.00
CA ALA A 52 -5.82 2.50 -14.30
C ALA A 52 -6.52 1.75 -15.46
N GLY A 53 -6.60 0.41 -15.39
CA GLY A 53 -7.30 -0.40 -16.38
C GLY A 53 -8.81 -0.14 -16.40
N THR A 54 -9.44 0.01 -15.23
CA THR A 54 -10.85 0.36 -15.11
C THR A 54 -11.09 1.78 -15.58
N GLY A 55 -10.22 2.73 -15.22
CA GLY A 55 -10.29 4.11 -15.71
C GLY A 55 -10.20 4.22 -17.22
N ALA A 56 -9.40 3.36 -17.87
CA ALA A 56 -9.30 3.31 -19.32
C ALA A 56 -10.56 2.72 -20.01
N LYS A 57 -11.27 1.80 -19.33
CA LYS A 57 -12.48 1.14 -19.88
C LYS A 57 -13.76 1.89 -19.55
N ASP A 58 -13.91 2.28 -18.30
CA ASP A 58 -15.18 2.77 -17.73
C ASP A 58 -15.15 4.28 -17.43
N GLY A 59 -14.02 4.95 -17.78
CA GLY A 59 -13.86 6.39 -17.59
C GLY A 59 -13.52 6.78 -16.16
N VAL A 60 -13.62 8.10 -15.87
CA VAL A 60 -13.13 8.72 -14.61
C VAL A 60 -13.97 8.36 -13.38
N GLY A 61 -15.11 7.67 -13.55
CA GLY A 61 -16.00 7.31 -12.44
C GLY A 61 -15.32 6.62 -11.25
N MET A 62 -14.25 5.85 -11.50
CA MET A 62 -13.50 5.19 -10.44
C MET A 62 -12.57 6.12 -9.64
N ALA A 63 -12.32 7.35 -10.09
CA ALA A 63 -11.49 8.32 -9.38
C ALA A 63 -12.06 8.72 -8.01
N HIS A 64 -13.36 8.53 -7.76
CA HIS A 64 -13.95 8.80 -6.44
C HIS A 64 -13.36 7.93 -5.33
N TRP A 65 -12.86 6.73 -5.63
CA TRP A 65 -12.16 5.89 -4.66
C TRP A 65 -10.86 6.54 -4.18
N GLU A 66 -10.13 7.19 -5.08
CA GLU A 66 -8.91 7.91 -4.74
C GLU A 66 -9.20 9.21 -3.97
N MET A 67 -10.33 9.85 -4.22
CA MET A 67 -10.75 11.02 -3.47
C MET A 67 -10.99 10.72 -1.99
N GLN A 68 -11.29 9.48 -1.60
CA GLN A 68 -11.36 9.07 -0.20
C GLN A 68 -10.00 9.21 0.51
N GLY A 69 -8.90 9.21 -0.22
CA GLY A 69 -7.55 9.45 0.32
C GLY A 69 -7.45 10.78 1.09
N TRP A 70 -8.20 11.81 0.71
CA TRP A 70 -8.24 13.08 1.44
C TRP A 70 -8.83 12.95 2.84
N MET A 71 -9.74 11.99 3.04
CA MET A 71 -10.29 11.68 4.37
C MET A 71 -9.24 11.15 5.33
N ILE A 72 -8.16 10.54 4.84
CA ILE A 72 -7.04 10.05 5.67
C ILE A 72 -6.39 11.20 6.43
N LEU A 73 -6.29 12.40 5.85
CA LEU A 73 -5.74 13.58 6.51
C LEU A 73 -6.62 13.99 7.70
N ILE A 74 -7.94 14.03 7.52
CA ILE A 74 -8.90 14.38 8.58
C ILE A 74 -8.89 13.30 9.65
N LEU A 75 -8.92 12.03 9.26
CA LEU A 75 -8.86 10.90 10.18
C LEU A 75 -7.54 10.88 10.96
N GLY A 76 -6.42 11.14 10.30
CA GLY A 76 -5.11 11.24 10.94
C GLY A 76 -5.08 12.38 11.96
N TRP A 77 -5.57 13.56 11.61
CA TRP A 77 -5.63 14.72 12.50
C TRP A 77 -6.52 14.47 13.73
N LEU A 78 -7.64 13.78 13.57
CA LEU A 78 -8.60 13.51 14.64
C LEU A 78 -8.23 12.29 15.50
N PHE A 79 -7.91 11.16 14.83
CA PHE A 79 -7.75 9.88 15.51
C PHE A 79 -6.36 9.65 16.08
N VAL A 80 -5.31 10.15 15.45
CA VAL A 80 -3.93 9.95 15.94
C VAL A 80 -3.73 10.57 17.33
N PRO A 81 -4.10 11.85 17.59
CA PRO A 81 -4.00 12.42 18.92
C PRO A 81 -4.87 11.69 19.96
N PHE A 82 -6.07 11.26 19.56
CA PHE A 82 -6.96 10.49 20.41
C PHE A 82 -6.34 9.16 20.87
N TYR A 83 -5.80 8.38 19.92
CA TYR A 83 -5.12 7.12 20.25
C TYR A 83 -3.83 7.33 21.07
N GLN A 84 -3.09 8.40 20.80
CA GLN A 84 -1.91 8.75 21.61
C GLN A 84 -2.29 9.08 23.05
N LEU A 85 -3.36 9.84 23.27
CA LEU A 85 -3.87 10.16 24.60
C LEU A 85 -4.35 8.92 25.34
N LEU A 86 -5.05 8.01 24.65
CA LEU A 86 -5.49 6.74 25.22
C LEU A 86 -4.30 5.87 25.61
N ASN A 87 -3.30 5.73 24.73
CA ASN A 87 -2.12 4.94 25.00
C ASN A 87 -1.31 5.51 26.19
N ASN A 88 -1.18 6.83 26.28
CA ASN A 88 -0.48 7.49 27.39
C ASN A 88 -1.20 7.34 28.73
N LYS A 89 -2.55 7.33 28.73
CA LYS A 89 -3.34 7.23 29.98
C LYS A 89 -3.55 5.79 30.46
N MET A 90 -3.74 4.87 29.54
CA MET A 90 -4.22 3.51 29.85
C MET A 90 -3.20 2.43 29.51
N GLY A 91 -2.15 2.76 28.74
CA GLY A 91 -1.13 1.82 28.28
C GLY A 91 -1.66 0.66 27.44
N LYS A 92 -0.96 0.30 26.36
CA LYS A 92 -1.25 -0.87 25.52
C LYS A 92 -2.47 -0.84 24.58
N ILE A 93 -3.01 0.34 24.26
CA ILE A 93 -4.00 0.46 23.18
C ILE A 93 -3.27 0.91 21.92
N ILE A 94 -2.99 -0.03 21.01
CA ILE A 94 -2.23 0.23 19.79
C ILE A 94 -3.10 0.06 18.56
N THR A 95 -4.04 -0.90 18.60
CA THR A 95 -4.88 -1.26 17.47
C THR A 95 -6.36 -1.00 17.77
N MET A 96 -7.18 -0.91 16.72
CA MET A 96 -8.63 -0.81 16.86
C MET A 96 -9.24 -1.99 17.65
N PRO A 97 -8.86 -3.25 17.42
CA PRO A 97 -9.29 -4.34 18.26
C PRO A 97 -8.95 -4.18 19.76
N ASP A 98 -7.77 -3.63 20.08
CA ASP A 98 -7.40 -3.38 21.48
C ASP A 98 -8.29 -2.30 22.12
N PHE A 99 -8.60 -1.24 21.37
CA PHE A 99 -9.54 -0.22 21.79
C PHE A 99 -10.94 -0.83 22.07
N LEU A 100 -11.42 -1.70 21.18
CA LEU A 100 -12.73 -2.35 21.38
C LEU A 100 -12.73 -3.34 22.56
N LYS A 101 -11.62 -4.07 22.79
CA LYS A 101 -11.47 -4.89 23.99
C LYS A 101 -11.61 -4.06 25.25
N PHE A 102 -11.00 -2.89 25.25
CA PHE A 102 -11.01 -1.98 26.38
C PHE A 102 -12.40 -1.33 26.58
N ARG A 103 -13.02 -0.84 25.49
CA ARG A 103 -14.28 -0.08 25.55
C ARG A 103 -15.50 -0.97 25.82
N TYR A 104 -15.50 -2.20 25.31
CA TYR A 104 -16.62 -3.13 25.38
C TYR A 104 -16.23 -4.40 26.11
N THR A 105 -15.88 -5.45 25.37
CA THR A 105 -15.51 -6.74 25.94
C THR A 105 -14.35 -7.37 25.18
N GLN A 106 -13.63 -8.28 25.87
CA GLN A 106 -12.56 -9.07 25.25
C GLN A 106 -13.05 -9.81 24.00
N ARG A 107 -14.27 -10.32 24.01
CA ARG A 107 -14.86 -11.03 22.87
C ARG A 107 -15.01 -10.15 21.65
N THR A 108 -15.49 -8.91 21.83
CA THR A 108 -15.70 -7.95 20.73
C THR A 108 -14.40 -7.66 19.97
N GLY A 109 -13.32 -7.39 20.70
CA GLY A 109 -12.02 -7.15 20.06
C GLY A 109 -11.47 -8.40 19.37
N SER A 110 -11.65 -9.59 19.95
CA SER A 110 -11.20 -10.84 19.33
C SER A 110 -11.97 -11.14 18.04
N TRP A 111 -13.29 -10.95 18.03
CA TRP A 111 -14.12 -11.09 16.84
C TRP A 111 -13.69 -10.13 15.73
N LEU A 112 -13.48 -8.85 16.06
CA LEU A 112 -12.99 -7.88 15.06
C LEU A 112 -11.63 -8.30 14.50
N SER A 113 -10.70 -8.76 15.34
CA SER A 113 -9.39 -9.23 14.90
C SER A 113 -9.50 -10.38 13.90
N ILE A 114 -10.36 -11.37 14.19
CA ILE A 114 -10.55 -12.54 13.31
C ILE A 114 -11.19 -12.11 11.98
N ILE A 115 -12.26 -11.32 12.03
CA ILE A 115 -12.94 -10.85 10.82
C ILE A 115 -11.99 -10.01 9.95
N THR A 116 -11.24 -9.10 10.56
CA THR A 116 -10.29 -8.26 9.85
C THR A 116 -9.18 -9.10 9.21
N LEU A 117 -8.65 -10.08 9.92
CA LEU A 117 -7.63 -10.98 9.39
C LEU A 117 -8.13 -11.75 8.16
N ILE A 118 -9.30 -12.36 8.26
CA ILE A 118 -9.93 -13.10 7.16
C ILE A 118 -10.19 -12.16 5.97
N ALA A 119 -10.75 -10.97 6.23
CA ALA A 119 -11.03 -9.99 5.20
C ALA A 119 -9.73 -9.57 4.46
N TYR A 120 -8.65 -9.28 5.19
CA TYR A 120 -7.36 -8.91 4.57
C TYR A 120 -6.76 -10.04 3.72
N VAL A 121 -6.83 -11.27 4.20
CA VAL A 121 -6.35 -12.43 3.42
C VAL A 121 -7.16 -12.61 2.14
N LEU A 122 -8.49 -12.57 2.23
CA LEU A 122 -9.36 -12.80 1.08
C LEU A 122 -9.37 -11.63 0.09
N THR A 123 -9.12 -10.41 0.52
CA THR A 123 -9.12 -9.23 -0.35
C THR A 123 -7.70 -8.82 -0.75
N LYS A 124 -6.95 -8.20 0.15
CA LYS A 124 -5.63 -7.60 -0.17
C LYS A 124 -4.61 -8.62 -0.67
N VAL A 125 -4.44 -9.75 0.03
CA VAL A 125 -3.45 -10.76 -0.38
C VAL A 125 -3.83 -11.40 -1.71
N SER A 126 -5.12 -11.71 -1.91
CA SER A 126 -5.60 -12.33 -3.16
C SER A 126 -5.46 -11.39 -4.36
N VAL A 127 -5.85 -10.12 -4.21
CA VAL A 127 -5.73 -9.14 -5.29
C VAL A 127 -4.27 -8.89 -5.65
N THR A 128 -3.40 -8.70 -4.65
CA THR A 128 -1.97 -8.48 -4.90
C THR A 128 -1.31 -9.70 -5.55
N ALA A 129 -1.66 -10.91 -5.11
CA ALA A 129 -1.13 -12.14 -5.70
C ALA A 129 -1.62 -12.33 -7.15
N CYS A 130 -2.89 -12.07 -7.41
CA CYS A 130 -3.47 -12.15 -8.75
C CYS A 130 -2.80 -11.14 -9.70
N THR A 131 -2.73 -9.87 -9.31
CA THR A 131 -2.12 -8.83 -10.12
C THR A 131 -0.63 -9.08 -10.34
N GLY A 132 0.08 -9.54 -9.29
CA GLY A 132 1.49 -9.93 -9.40
C GLY A 132 1.70 -11.12 -10.32
N GLY A 133 0.82 -12.13 -10.27
CA GLY A 133 0.85 -13.29 -11.18
C GLY A 133 0.70 -12.88 -12.65
N ILE A 134 -0.28 -12.03 -12.94
CA ILE A 134 -0.50 -11.45 -14.29
C ILE A 134 0.75 -10.67 -14.73
N PHE A 135 1.34 -9.86 -13.86
CA PHE A 135 2.52 -9.08 -14.18
C PHE A 135 3.73 -9.95 -14.53
N PHE A 136 3.97 -11.03 -13.78
CA PHE A 136 5.05 -11.98 -14.08
C PHE A 136 4.80 -12.76 -15.37
N GLU A 137 3.55 -13.09 -15.67
CA GLU A 137 3.18 -13.75 -16.92
C GLU A 137 3.49 -12.87 -18.13
N TYR A 138 3.08 -11.59 -18.09
CA TYR A 138 3.32 -10.64 -19.19
C TYR A 138 4.80 -10.26 -19.36
N LEU A 139 5.54 -10.04 -18.26
CA LEU A 139 6.91 -9.56 -18.35
C LEU A 139 7.95 -10.67 -18.51
N LEU A 140 7.77 -11.79 -17.82
CA LEU A 140 8.76 -12.86 -17.76
C LEU A 140 8.32 -14.11 -18.53
N GLY A 141 7.10 -14.15 -19.06
CA GLY A 141 6.55 -15.34 -19.71
C GLY A 141 6.35 -16.54 -18.79
N LEU A 142 6.34 -16.31 -17.48
CA LEU A 142 6.14 -17.36 -16.47
C LEU A 142 4.64 -17.69 -16.37
N PRO A 143 4.25 -18.96 -16.21
CA PRO A 143 2.87 -19.30 -15.96
C PRO A 143 2.35 -18.58 -14.71
N PHE A 144 1.12 -18.04 -14.77
CA PHE A 144 0.46 -17.25 -13.73
C PHE A 144 0.66 -17.79 -12.31
N TRP A 145 0.44 -19.09 -12.12
CA TRP A 145 0.53 -19.72 -10.80
C TRP A 145 1.92 -19.69 -10.18
N TYR A 146 2.98 -19.82 -10.99
CA TYR A 146 4.35 -19.74 -10.48
C TYR A 146 4.70 -18.31 -10.04
N GLY A 147 4.25 -17.32 -10.80
CA GLY A 147 4.42 -15.91 -10.43
C GLY A 147 3.68 -15.55 -9.14
N ALA A 148 2.40 -15.91 -9.05
CA ALA A 148 1.56 -15.61 -7.89
C ALA A 148 2.07 -16.29 -6.60
N ILE A 149 2.34 -17.59 -6.65
CA ILE A 149 2.84 -18.33 -5.49
C ILE A 149 4.25 -17.87 -5.11
N GLY A 150 5.13 -17.68 -6.08
CA GLY A 150 6.48 -17.18 -5.85
C GLY A 150 6.49 -15.82 -5.14
N LEU A 151 5.61 -14.90 -5.58
CA LEU A 151 5.44 -13.59 -4.95
C LEU A 151 5.01 -13.71 -3.48
N ILE A 152 3.99 -14.55 -3.20
CA ILE A 152 3.50 -14.76 -1.83
C ILE A 152 4.61 -15.33 -0.95
N VAL A 153 5.31 -16.37 -1.42
CA VAL A 153 6.37 -17.03 -0.65
C VAL A 153 7.53 -16.07 -0.35
N ILE A 154 8.01 -15.34 -1.35
CA ILE A 154 9.11 -14.37 -1.18
C ILE A 154 8.69 -13.26 -0.22
N THR A 155 7.47 -12.74 -0.36
CA THR A 155 6.94 -11.69 0.52
C THR A 155 6.76 -12.20 1.95
N ALA A 156 6.26 -13.43 2.13
CA ALA A 156 6.11 -14.04 3.45
C ALA A 156 7.46 -14.23 4.14
N ILE A 157 8.45 -14.79 3.45
CA ILE A 157 9.81 -14.95 3.96
C ILE A 157 10.38 -13.59 4.37
N PHE A 158 10.28 -12.60 3.49
CA PHE A 158 10.78 -11.25 3.75
C PHE A 158 10.10 -10.61 4.96
N THR A 159 8.77 -10.73 5.07
CA THR A 159 8.01 -10.12 6.16
C THR A 159 8.26 -10.80 7.50
N VAL A 160 8.35 -12.13 7.53
CA VAL A 160 8.62 -12.89 8.76
C VAL A 160 10.02 -12.60 9.29
N PHE A 161 11.02 -12.61 8.43
CA PHE A 161 12.42 -12.38 8.85
C PHE A 161 12.76 -10.89 9.01
N GLY A 162 12.13 -10.00 8.23
CA GLY A 162 12.39 -8.56 8.26
C GLY A 162 11.63 -7.81 9.35
N GLY A 163 10.50 -8.34 9.80
CA GLY A 163 9.60 -7.65 10.73
C GLY A 163 9.10 -6.31 10.17
N MET A 164 8.44 -5.51 11.01
CA MET A 164 7.89 -4.22 10.62
C MET A 164 8.97 -3.23 10.15
N LYS A 165 10.10 -3.16 10.83
CA LYS A 165 11.22 -2.28 10.45
C LYS A 165 11.82 -2.64 9.10
N GLY A 166 11.96 -3.93 8.81
CA GLY A 166 12.43 -4.39 7.50
C GLY A 166 11.47 -3.99 6.38
N VAL A 167 10.16 -4.14 6.61
CA VAL A 167 9.12 -3.71 5.67
C VAL A 167 9.16 -2.20 5.46
N MET A 168 9.24 -1.39 6.54
CA MET A 168 9.32 0.07 6.45
C MET A 168 10.57 0.54 5.70
N THR A 169 11.73 -0.06 5.95
CA THR A 169 12.98 0.26 5.26
C THR A 169 12.89 -0.06 3.76
N LEU A 170 12.30 -1.20 3.40
CA LEU A 170 12.08 -1.55 2.01
C LEU A 170 11.11 -0.57 1.34
N SER A 171 10.02 -0.24 2.00
CA SER A 171 9.05 0.74 1.51
C SER A 171 9.66 2.11 1.26
N ALA A 172 10.59 2.55 2.13
CA ALA A 172 11.33 3.80 1.94
C ALA A 172 12.21 3.80 0.69
N ILE A 173 12.66 2.63 0.23
CA ILE A 173 13.41 2.49 -1.03
C ILE A 173 12.45 2.37 -2.22
N GLN A 174 11.35 1.63 -2.06
CA GLN A 174 10.38 1.40 -3.13
C GLN A 174 9.60 2.67 -3.49
N THR A 175 9.26 3.51 -2.53
CA THR A 175 8.46 4.72 -2.74
C THR A 175 9.07 5.69 -3.77
N PRO A 176 10.34 6.10 -3.68
CA PRO A 176 10.96 6.94 -4.71
C PRO A 176 10.98 6.28 -6.09
N ILE A 177 11.26 4.98 -6.16
CA ILE A 177 11.28 4.22 -7.42
C ILE A 177 9.88 4.22 -8.05
N LEU A 178 8.85 4.02 -7.25
CA LEU A 178 7.46 4.00 -7.70
C LEU A 178 7.03 5.38 -8.22
N ILE A 179 7.38 6.46 -7.50
CA ILE A 179 7.09 7.83 -7.92
C ILE A 179 7.78 8.16 -9.24
N ILE A 180 9.08 7.91 -9.33
CA ILE A 180 9.86 8.16 -10.56
C ILE A 180 9.31 7.32 -11.71
N GLY A 181 9.04 6.04 -11.47
CA GLY A 181 8.46 5.13 -12.46
C GLY A 181 7.09 5.61 -12.97
N SER A 182 6.23 6.10 -12.09
CA SER A 182 4.91 6.65 -12.46
C SER A 182 5.03 7.88 -13.36
N PHE A 183 5.95 8.80 -13.06
CA PHE A 183 6.23 9.94 -13.93
C PHE A 183 6.80 9.51 -15.29
N LEU A 184 7.72 8.54 -15.30
CA LEU A 184 8.26 8.02 -16.55
C LEU A 184 7.18 7.39 -17.43
N VAL A 185 6.30 6.56 -16.85
CA VAL A 185 5.17 5.95 -17.58
C VAL A 185 4.23 7.02 -18.10
N LEU A 186 3.92 8.05 -17.32
CA LEU A 186 3.09 9.17 -17.76
C LEU A 186 3.69 9.89 -18.96
N PHE A 187 4.96 10.31 -18.88
CA PHE A 187 5.62 11.06 -19.95
C PHE A 187 5.82 10.21 -21.21
N LEU A 188 6.22 8.94 -21.05
CA LEU A 188 6.35 8.02 -22.19
C LEU A 188 5.00 7.73 -22.84
N GLY A 189 3.96 7.52 -22.04
CA GLY A 189 2.61 7.30 -22.55
C GLY A 189 2.07 8.50 -23.34
N LEU A 190 2.24 9.71 -22.81
CA LEU A 190 1.86 10.94 -23.52
C LEU A 190 2.66 11.14 -24.81
N ASN A 191 3.96 10.85 -24.77
CA ASN A 191 4.82 10.95 -25.95
C ASN A 191 4.43 9.95 -27.05
N MET A 192 4.06 8.73 -26.65
CA MET A 192 3.57 7.71 -27.60
C MET A 192 2.20 8.09 -28.19
N LEU A 193 1.30 8.63 -27.38
CA LEU A 193 -0.02 9.08 -27.84
C LEU A 193 0.07 10.25 -28.82
N GLY A 194 1.02 11.16 -28.60
CA GLY A 194 1.18 12.39 -29.38
C GLY A 194 2.25 12.31 -30.48
N ASP A 195 2.57 11.11 -30.99
CA ASP A 195 3.56 10.90 -32.06
C ASP A 195 4.87 11.67 -31.86
N GLY A 196 5.37 11.68 -30.61
CA GLY A 196 6.61 12.36 -30.22
C GLY A 196 6.42 13.73 -29.55
N SER A 197 5.18 14.19 -29.37
CA SER A 197 4.84 15.45 -28.70
C SER A 197 3.99 15.21 -27.43
N ILE A 198 4.49 15.60 -26.27
CA ILE A 198 3.78 15.47 -25.00
C ILE A 198 2.52 16.33 -24.96
N THR A 199 2.56 17.51 -25.58
CA THR A 199 1.42 18.44 -25.63
C THR A 199 0.29 17.91 -26.51
N GLU A 200 0.61 17.30 -27.63
CA GLU A 200 -0.38 16.66 -28.51
C GLU A 200 -0.97 15.41 -27.85
N GLY A 201 -0.12 14.58 -27.20
CA GLY A 201 -0.58 13.44 -26.43
C GLY A 201 -1.53 13.82 -25.28
N TRP A 202 -1.25 14.92 -24.59
CA TRP A 202 -2.13 15.45 -23.57
C TRP A 202 -3.48 15.91 -24.16
N SER A 203 -3.45 16.63 -25.27
CA SER A 203 -4.67 17.08 -25.96
C SER A 203 -5.53 15.91 -26.44
N GLN A 204 -4.92 14.88 -27.02
CA GLN A 204 -5.63 13.66 -27.45
C GLN A 204 -6.23 12.91 -26.24
N MET A 205 -5.46 12.73 -25.19
CA MET A 205 -5.96 12.10 -23.95
C MET A 205 -7.16 12.85 -23.38
N MET A 206 -7.11 14.17 -23.31
CA MET A 206 -8.23 14.99 -22.82
C MET A 206 -9.46 14.88 -23.72
N THR A 207 -9.29 14.83 -25.03
CA THR A 207 -10.39 14.65 -25.97
C THR A 207 -11.09 13.31 -25.78
N VAL A 208 -10.32 12.23 -25.62
CA VAL A 208 -10.86 10.89 -25.36
C VAL A 208 -11.56 10.84 -24.00
N CYS A 209 -10.94 11.38 -22.94
CA CYS A 209 -11.57 11.42 -21.62
C CYS A 209 -12.89 12.22 -21.61
N LEU A 210 -12.94 13.36 -22.30
CA LEU A 210 -14.16 14.16 -22.43
C LEU A 210 -15.25 13.42 -23.21
N SER A 211 -14.90 12.67 -24.26
CA SER A 211 -15.87 11.87 -25.01
C SER A 211 -16.47 10.74 -24.15
N LEU A 212 -15.68 10.14 -23.25
CA LEU A 212 -16.16 9.11 -22.33
C LEU A 212 -17.12 9.66 -21.26
N ILE A 213 -16.98 10.92 -20.87
CA ILE A 213 -17.91 11.58 -19.94
C ILE A 213 -19.29 11.78 -20.60
N HIS A 214 -19.33 12.09 -21.89
CA HIS A 214 -20.59 12.28 -22.65
C HIS A 214 -21.31 10.96 -22.98
N ILE A 215 -20.62 9.82 -22.99
CA ILE A 215 -21.25 8.50 -23.26
C ILE A 215 -22.06 8.00 -22.04
N SER A 216 -21.81 8.55 -20.86
CA SER A 216 -22.52 8.17 -19.62
C SER A 216 -23.79 8.98 -19.35
N GLU A 217 -24.17 9.88 -20.22
CA GLU A 217 -25.50 10.55 -20.17
C GLU A 217 -26.54 9.70 -20.91
N PRO A 218 -27.66 9.32 -20.24
CA PRO A 218 -28.75 8.55 -20.85
C PRO A 218 -29.52 9.34 -21.90
#